data_b703d180f396117790da7df1d4f87ec7
#
_entry.id   b703d180f396117790da7df1d4f87ec7
#
_cell.length_a   1.000
_cell.length_b   1.000
_cell.length_c   1.000
_cell.angle_alpha   90.00
_cell.angle_beta   90.00
_cell.angle_gamma   90.00
#
_symmetry.space_group_name_H-M   'P 1'
#
loop_
_entity.id
_entity.type
_entity.pdbx_description
1 polymer ?
#
loop_
_entity_poly.entity_id
_entity_poly.type
_entity_poly.pdbx_seq_one_letter_code
_entity_poly.pdbx_strand_id
1 'polypeptide(L)'
;GYALIFRLGVSDYHHYIFIDDGTIDSRKIIKGRLHTVRPIAVENESVFIQNSREVSMLHTKNFDDIYMCEVGAMMVGKIVNEKTEGNFKRGEEKGYFKFGGSTIILLVNNVSIDKDILINTNENIETVVKMGEVIGKRAS
;
A
#
# COMPACT_ATOMS: atom_id res chain seq x y z
N GLY A 1 6.15 -14.26 -6.67
CA GLY A 1 6.11 -12.87 -6.24
C GLY A 1 5.68 -12.68 -4.79
N TYR A 2 5.72 -11.46 -4.34
CA TYR A 2 5.34 -11.11 -2.97
C TYR A 2 4.28 -10.03 -2.97
N ALA A 3 3.38 -10.14 -2.01
CA ALA A 3 2.50 -9.05 -1.62
C ALA A 3 3.09 -8.46 -0.33
N LEU A 4 3.65 -7.26 -0.43
CA LEU A 4 4.21 -6.56 0.71
C LEU A 4 3.14 -5.64 1.28
N ILE A 5 2.74 -5.88 2.51
CA ILE A 5 1.67 -5.13 3.16
C ILE A 5 2.27 -4.26 4.26
N PHE A 6 2.17 -2.95 4.09
CA PHE A 6 2.65 -1.97 5.04
C PHE A 6 1.47 -1.36 5.79
N ARG A 7 1.39 -1.62 7.07
CA ARG A 7 0.34 -1.06 7.92
C ARG A 7 0.87 0.18 8.64
N LEU A 8 0.15 1.28 8.49
CA LEU A 8 0.50 2.56 9.10
C LEU A 8 -0.50 2.88 10.21
N GLY A 9 -0.02 2.97 11.43
CA GLY A 9 -0.81 3.42 12.56
C GLY A 9 -1.00 4.94 12.55
N VAL A 10 -1.83 5.46 13.44
CA VAL A 10 -2.17 6.88 13.52
C VAL A 10 -0.94 7.76 13.75
N SER A 11 0.05 7.25 14.50
CA SER A 11 1.28 7.98 14.83
C SER A 11 2.41 7.79 13.82
N ASP A 12 2.23 6.94 12.81
CA ASP A 12 3.27 6.68 11.84
C ASP A 12 3.36 7.78 10.77
N TYR A 13 4.49 7.82 10.07
CA TYR A 13 4.69 8.76 8.96
C TYR A 13 3.81 8.33 7.78
N HIS A 14 2.96 9.21 7.31
CA HIS A 14 1.91 8.90 6.35
C HIS A 14 2.20 9.29 4.90
N HIS A 15 3.39 9.77 4.60
CA HIS A 15 3.82 10.01 3.22
C HIS A 15 4.49 8.76 2.66
N TYR A 16 4.34 8.52 1.38
CA TYR A 16 4.94 7.36 0.73
C TYR A 16 5.62 7.75 -0.59
N ILE A 17 6.61 6.96 -0.96
CA ILE A 17 7.52 7.25 -2.07
C ILE A 17 7.51 6.10 -3.09
N PHE A 18 8.05 6.40 -4.28
CA PHE A 18 8.32 5.36 -5.28
C PHE A 18 9.58 4.59 -4.90
N ILE A 19 9.55 3.28 -5.10
CA ILE A 19 10.66 2.40 -4.72
C ILE A 19 11.76 2.32 -5.77
N ASP A 20 11.51 2.81 -6.98
CA ASP A 20 12.45 2.74 -8.10
C ASP A 20 12.15 3.85 -9.10
N ASP A 21 13.02 4.04 -10.09
CA ASP A 21 12.73 4.86 -11.25
C ASP A 21 11.74 4.13 -12.14
N GLY A 22 10.86 4.86 -12.80
CA GLY A 22 9.89 4.25 -13.69
C GLY A 22 8.86 5.20 -14.25
N THR A 23 7.75 4.62 -14.71
CA THR A 23 6.64 5.34 -15.32
C THR A 23 5.32 4.76 -14.82
N ILE A 24 4.37 5.64 -14.53
CA ILE A 24 3.01 5.22 -14.17
C ILE A 24 2.28 4.85 -15.46
N ASP A 25 1.86 3.58 -15.58
CA ASP A 25 1.11 3.09 -16.74
C ASP A 25 -0.37 3.38 -16.61
N SER A 26 -0.96 2.96 -15.50
CA SER A 26 -2.38 3.11 -15.27
C SER A 26 -2.69 3.30 -13.80
N ARG A 27 -3.88 3.84 -13.56
CA ARG A 27 -4.35 4.13 -12.20
C ARG A 27 -5.85 3.86 -12.13
N LYS A 28 -6.28 3.20 -11.07
CA LYS A 28 -7.69 2.92 -10.83
C LYS A 28 -8.06 3.34 -9.40
N ILE A 29 -9.12 4.10 -9.29
CA ILE A 29 -9.66 4.54 -8.00
C ILE A 29 -10.90 3.73 -7.70
N ILE A 30 -10.94 3.12 -6.53
CA ILE A 30 -12.11 2.38 -6.03
C ILE A 30 -12.57 3.08 -4.77
N LYS A 31 -13.75 3.71 -4.83
CA LYS A 31 -14.31 4.42 -3.69
C LYS A 31 -14.91 3.44 -2.70
N GLY A 32 -14.63 3.65 -1.43
CA GLY A 32 -15.24 2.88 -0.36
C GLY A 32 -16.71 3.25 -0.22
N ARG A 33 -17.49 2.30 0.28
CA ARG A 33 -18.90 2.49 0.57
C ARG A 33 -19.16 2.19 2.03
N LEU A 34 -19.94 3.06 2.66
CA LEU A 34 -20.45 2.81 4.00
C LEU A 34 -21.88 2.29 3.87
N HIS A 35 -22.07 1.04 4.22
CA HIS A 35 -23.41 0.50 4.37
C HIS A 35 -23.92 0.85 5.76
N THR A 36 -25.24 1.07 5.88
CA THR A 36 -25.85 1.33 7.18
C THR A 36 -25.60 0.12 8.09
N VAL A 37 -24.85 0.34 9.14
CA VAL A 37 -24.54 -0.71 10.11
C VAL A 37 -25.55 -0.62 11.24
N ARG A 38 -26.51 -1.53 11.22
CA ARG A 38 -27.42 -1.75 12.34
C ARG A 38 -27.08 -3.11 12.93
N PRO A 39 -27.24 -3.33 14.22
CA PRO A 39 -26.92 -4.62 14.83
C PRO A 39 -27.56 -5.80 14.09
N ILE A 40 -28.82 -5.66 13.70
CA ILE A 40 -29.53 -6.71 12.97
C ILE A 40 -28.95 -6.96 11.57
N ALA A 41 -28.47 -5.92 10.90
CA ALA A 41 -27.83 -6.07 9.59
C ALA A 41 -26.49 -6.79 9.71
N VAL A 42 -25.76 -6.52 10.75
CA VAL A 42 -24.48 -7.21 11.03
C VAL A 42 -24.69 -8.69 11.30
N GLU A 43 -25.80 -9.04 11.94
CA GLU A 43 -26.12 -10.44 12.25
C GLU A 43 -26.61 -11.23 11.04
N ASN A 44 -27.36 -10.59 10.14
CA ASN A 44 -28.05 -11.28 9.06
C ASN A 44 -27.42 -11.07 7.68
N GLU A 45 -26.60 -10.06 7.51
CA GLU A 45 -25.96 -9.74 6.23
C GLU A 45 -24.47 -9.51 6.45
N SER A 46 -23.68 -9.83 5.44
CA SER A 46 -22.27 -9.50 5.41
C SER A 46 -22.08 -8.01 5.16
N VAL A 47 -22.54 -7.19 6.11
CA VAL A 47 -22.38 -5.74 6.04
C VAL A 47 -20.98 -5.40 6.49
N PHE A 48 -20.19 -4.83 5.58
CA PHE A 48 -18.82 -4.44 5.87
C PHE A 48 -18.54 -3.06 5.32
N ILE A 49 -17.59 -2.42 5.95
CA ILE A 49 -17.08 -1.13 5.50
C ILE A 49 -15.99 -1.39 4.49
N GLN A 50 -16.18 -0.91 3.27
CA GLN A 50 -15.15 -1.00 2.25
C GLN A 50 -14.27 0.24 2.30
N ASN A 51 -12.98 0.03 2.39
CA ASN A 51 -12.01 1.11 2.35
C ASN A 51 -11.84 1.62 0.91
N SER A 52 -11.67 2.92 0.76
CA SER A 52 -11.27 3.51 -0.51
C SER A 52 -9.85 3.09 -0.84
N ARG A 53 -9.60 2.82 -2.12
CA ARG A 53 -8.27 2.41 -2.56
C ARG A 53 -7.92 2.99 -3.92
N GLU A 54 -6.65 3.26 -4.13
CA GLU A 54 -6.11 3.58 -5.43
C GLU A 54 -5.05 2.55 -5.79
N VAL A 55 -5.17 2.00 -6.99
CA VAL A 55 -4.23 1.00 -7.51
C VAL A 55 -3.52 1.61 -8.70
N SER A 56 -2.19 1.64 -8.66
CA SER A 56 -1.37 2.10 -9.77
C SER A 56 -0.53 0.94 -10.29
N MET A 57 -0.45 0.82 -11.60
CA MET A 57 0.50 -0.07 -12.24
C MET A 57 1.72 0.74 -12.63
N LEU A 58 2.89 0.31 -12.17
CA LEU A 58 4.15 1.02 -12.36
C LEU A 58 5.11 0.15 -13.17
N HIS A 59 5.63 0.72 -14.25
CA HIS A 59 6.75 0.11 -14.98
C HIS A 59 8.02 0.59 -14.34
N THR A 60 8.78 -0.30 -13.71
CA THR A 60 9.99 0.07 -12.99
C THR A 60 11.26 -0.39 -13.71
N LYS A 61 12.36 0.32 -13.44
CA LYS A 61 13.64 0.02 -14.05
C LYS A 61 14.21 -1.33 -13.58
N ASN A 62 14.10 -1.61 -12.28
CA ASN A 62 14.80 -2.75 -11.67
C ASN A 62 13.87 -3.89 -11.19
N PHE A 63 12.56 -3.62 -11.09
CA PHE A 63 11.62 -4.59 -10.52
C PHE A 63 10.49 -4.96 -11.50
N ASP A 64 10.66 -4.64 -12.78
CA ASP A 64 9.64 -4.87 -13.81
C ASP A 64 8.33 -4.16 -13.43
N ASP A 65 7.20 -4.73 -13.80
CA ASP A 65 5.90 -4.15 -13.49
C ASP A 65 5.50 -4.49 -12.06
N ILE A 66 5.13 -3.47 -11.31
CA ILE A 66 4.62 -3.64 -9.96
C ILE A 66 3.26 -2.96 -9.82
N TYR A 67 2.46 -3.45 -8.89
CA TYR A 67 1.23 -2.78 -8.50
C TYR A 67 1.44 -2.16 -7.13
N MET A 68 1.03 -0.91 -7.01
CA MET A 68 1.06 -0.19 -5.74
C MET A 68 -0.36 0.23 -5.40
N CYS A 69 -0.86 -0.25 -4.26
CA CYS A 69 -2.21 0.00 -3.82
C CYS A 69 -2.18 0.74 -2.48
N GLU A 70 -2.75 1.94 -2.46
CA GLU A 70 -2.97 2.68 -1.23
C GLU A 70 -4.40 2.43 -0.77
N VAL A 71 -4.55 2.03 0.48
CA VAL A 71 -5.85 1.74 1.09
C VAL A 71 -6.06 2.68 2.26
N GLY A 72 -6.99 3.60 2.12
CA GLY A 72 -7.37 4.52 3.19
C GLY A 72 -8.44 3.93 4.07
N ALA A 73 -8.32 4.09 5.39
CA ALA A 73 -9.38 3.71 6.30
C ALA A 73 -10.60 4.59 6.05
N MET A 74 -11.77 3.96 5.93
CA MET A 74 -13.00 4.70 5.71
C MET A 74 -13.26 5.65 6.88
N MET A 75 -13.68 6.86 6.56
CA MET A 75 -13.99 7.95 7.50
C MET A 75 -12.78 8.58 8.20
N VAL A 76 -11.61 7.93 8.18
CA VAL A 76 -10.42 8.47 8.85
C VAL A 76 -9.18 8.52 7.97
N GLY A 77 -9.17 7.83 6.83
CA GLY A 77 -8.01 7.85 5.94
C GLY A 77 -8.38 8.35 4.55
N LYS A 78 -7.82 9.48 4.15
CA LYS A 78 -7.98 9.99 2.79
C LYS A 78 -6.68 9.85 2.03
N ILE A 79 -6.75 9.21 0.87
CA ILE A 79 -5.62 9.03 -0.02
C ILE A 79 -5.43 10.30 -0.85
N VAL A 80 -4.23 10.85 -0.84
CA VAL A 80 -3.87 11.99 -1.69
C VAL A 80 -2.65 11.60 -2.51
N ASN A 81 -2.87 11.24 -3.77
CA ASN A 81 -1.77 10.97 -4.70
C ASN A 81 -1.45 12.24 -5.48
N GLU A 82 -0.26 12.78 -5.27
CA GLU A 82 0.22 13.98 -5.94
C GLU A 82 0.77 13.67 -7.32
N LYS A 83 1.42 12.50 -7.46
CA LYS A 83 1.95 12.02 -8.73
C LYS A 83 1.05 10.90 -9.25
N THR A 84 0.34 11.15 -10.35
CA THR A 84 -0.65 10.22 -10.89
C THR A 84 -0.36 9.77 -12.31
N GLU A 85 0.61 10.37 -12.98
CA GLU A 85 0.99 10.03 -14.34
C GLU A 85 2.44 10.42 -14.61
N GLY A 86 2.99 9.87 -15.68
CA GLY A 86 4.32 10.23 -16.15
C GLY A 86 5.45 9.49 -15.45
N ASN A 87 6.64 10.04 -15.61
CA ASN A 87 7.87 9.44 -15.10
C ASN A 87 8.11 9.83 -13.63
N PHE A 88 8.69 8.93 -12.89
CA PHE A 88 9.06 9.18 -11.50
C PHE A 88 10.45 8.66 -11.20
N LYS A 89 11.02 9.14 -10.10
CA LYS A 89 12.34 8.74 -9.61
C LYS A 89 12.22 8.01 -8.28
N ARG A 90 13.16 7.14 -8.04
CA ARG A 90 13.29 6.46 -6.75
C ARG A 90 13.39 7.48 -5.62
N GLY A 91 12.56 7.34 -4.60
CA GLY A 91 12.52 8.26 -3.48
C GLY A 91 11.64 9.49 -3.70
N GLU A 92 11.12 9.69 -4.91
CA GLU A 92 10.16 10.76 -5.18
C GLU A 92 8.85 10.47 -4.45
N GLU A 93 8.27 11.50 -3.83
CA GLU A 93 7.00 11.34 -3.13
C GLU A 93 5.88 11.07 -4.12
N LYS A 94 5.13 10.01 -3.87
CA LYS A 94 3.94 9.68 -4.66
C LYS A 94 2.70 10.35 -4.07
N GLY A 95 2.59 10.36 -2.76
CA GLY A 95 1.44 10.92 -2.08
C GLY A 95 1.48 10.72 -0.58
N TYR A 96 0.35 10.90 0.04
CA TYR A 96 0.21 10.76 1.48
C TYR A 96 -1.23 10.43 1.87
N PHE A 97 -1.40 9.99 3.11
CA PHE A 97 -2.72 9.81 3.70
C PHE A 97 -3.01 10.98 4.64
N LYS A 98 -4.20 11.55 4.52
CA LYS A 98 -4.73 12.48 5.52
C LYS A 98 -5.45 11.66 6.57
N PHE A 99 -5.20 11.90 7.82
CA PHE A 99 -5.89 11.29 8.96
C PHE A 99 -5.80 9.75 9.03
N GLY A 100 -5.82 9.24 10.25
CA GLY A 100 -6.06 7.85 10.58
C GLY A 100 -5.03 6.84 10.12
N GLY A 101 -5.35 5.59 10.36
CA GLY A 101 -4.55 4.46 9.90
C GLY A 101 -4.77 4.16 8.44
N SER A 102 -3.79 3.55 7.81
CA SER A 102 -3.81 3.26 6.39
C SER A 102 -2.91 2.07 6.07
N THR A 103 -3.03 1.56 4.85
CA THR A 103 -2.25 0.42 4.40
C THR A 103 -1.76 0.67 2.99
N ILE A 104 -0.52 0.24 2.72
CA ILE A 104 0.04 0.22 1.37
C ILE A 104 0.33 -1.23 1.03
N ILE A 105 -0.09 -1.66 -0.14
CA ILE A 105 0.19 -3.00 -0.65
C ILE A 105 1.02 -2.87 -1.92
N LEU A 106 2.17 -3.54 -1.94
CA LEU A 106 3.01 -3.65 -3.13
C LEU A 106 2.97 -5.10 -3.61
N LEU A 107 2.57 -5.29 -4.86
CA LEU A 107 2.67 -6.59 -5.52
C LEU A 107 3.92 -6.56 -6.39
N VAL A 108 4.91 -7.32 -6.02
CA VAL A 108 6.23 -7.30 -6.65
C VAL A 108 6.70 -8.70 -7.03
N ASN A 109 7.42 -8.77 -8.16
CA ASN A 109 8.16 -9.96 -8.56
C ASN A 109 9.65 -9.63 -8.51
N ASN A 110 10.49 -10.62 -8.74
CA ASN A 110 11.95 -10.45 -8.85
C ASN A 110 12.60 -9.76 -7.65
N VAL A 111 12.12 -10.02 -6.46
CA VAL A 111 12.68 -9.48 -5.23
C VAL A 111 13.10 -10.59 -4.28
N SER A 112 14.12 -10.32 -3.51
CA SER A 112 14.56 -11.11 -2.38
C SER A 112 14.30 -10.30 -1.13
N ILE A 113 13.45 -10.81 -0.25
CA ILE A 113 13.04 -10.11 0.96
C ILE A 113 13.94 -10.52 2.13
N ASP A 114 14.20 -9.59 3.04
CA ASP A 114 14.97 -9.82 4.26
C ASP A 114 14.44 -11.04 5.02
N LYS A 115 15.36 -11.91 5.44
CA LYS A 115 15.02 -13.17 6.12
C LYS A 115 14.22 -12.96 7.40
N ASP A 116 14.56 -11.94 8.17
CA ASP A 116 13.87 -11.67 9.44
C ASP A 116 12.41 -11.30 9.22
N ILE A 117 12.16 -10.54 8.15
CA ILE A 117 10.78 -10.19 7.75
C ILE A 117 10.01 -11.45 7.37
N LEU A 118 10.61 -12.35 6.59
CA LEU A 118 9.96 -13.59 6.18
C LEU A 118 9.68 -14.51 7.37
N ILE A 119 10.63 -14.63 8.29
CA ILE A 119 10.47 -15.43 9.51
C ILE A 119 9.34 -14.88 10.36
N ASN A 120 9.35 -13.58 10.62
CA ASN A 120 8.29 -12.94 11.40
C ASN A 120 6.92 -13.13 10.77
N THR A 121 6.83 -12.95 9.46
CA THR A 121 5.57 -13.11 8.73
C THR A 121 5.03 -14.54 8.85
N ASN A 122 5.89 -15.55 8.76
CA ASN A 122 5.49 -16.95 8.93
C ASN A 122 4.97 -17.24 10.34
N GLU A 123 5.42 -16.48 11.32
CA GLU A 123 4.97 -16.59 12.70
C GLU A 123 3.81 -15.63 13.04
N ASN A 124 3.24 -14.97 12.04
CA ASN A 124 2.20 -13.97 12.18
C ASN A 124 2.62 -12.77 13.01
N ILE A 125 3.90 -12.41 12.95
CA ILE A 125 4.47 -11.24 13.62
C ILE A 125 4.76 -10.17 12.57
N GLU A 126 4.28 -8.94 12.82
CA GLU A 126 4.63 -7.80 11.97
C GLU A 126 6.05 -7.33 12.29
N THR A 127 6.78 -6.95 11.26
CA THR A 127 8.12 -6.38 11.43
C THR A 127 8.01 -4.85 11.35
N VAL A 128 8.56 -4.17 12.34
CA VAL A 128 8.61 -2.71 12.33
C VAL A 128 9.71 -2.25 11.39
N VAL A 129 9.37 -1.42 10.42
CA VAL A 129 10.32 -0.84 9.47
C VAL A 129 10.13 0.66 9.38
N LYS A 130 11.18 1.36 8.96
CA LYS A 130 11.18 2.81 8.82
C LYS A 130 11.29 3.20 7.35
N MET A 131 10.80 4.39 7.02
CA MET A 131 10.97 4.96 5.69
C MET A 131 12.45 4.98 5.31
N GLY A 132 12.76 4.46 4.12
CA GLY A 132 14.13 4.37 3.62
C GLY A 132 14.93 3.16 4.09
N GLU A 133 14.39 2.37 5.01
CA GLU A 133 15.05 1.14 5.45
C GLU A 133 15.04 0.09 4.35
N VAL A 134 16.15 -0.61 4.18
CA VAL A 134 16.24 -1.69 3.19
C VAL A 134 15.52 -2.91 3.73
N ILE A 135 14.50 -3.36 3.00
CA ILE A 135 13.72 -4.56 3.35
C ILE A 135 13.92 -5.71 2.37
N GLY A 136 14.58 -5.45 1.28
CA GLY A 136 14.83 -6.42 0.23
C GLY A 136 15.65 -5.83 -0.88
N LYS A 137 15.89 -6.62 -1.89
CA LYS A 137 16.66 -6.20 -3.06
C LYS A 137 16.20 -6.96 -4.29
N ARG A 138 16.61 -6.50 -5.45
CA ARG A 138 16.35 -7.21 -6.70
C ARG A 138 16.92 -8.62 -6.63
N ALA A 139 16.12 -9.60 -7.00
CA ALA A 139 16.57 -10.97 -7.15
C ALA A 139 17.48 -11.09 -8.39
N SER A 140 18.56 -11.83 -8.26
CA SER A 140 19.50 -12.03 -9.37
C SER A 140 18.99 -13.03 -10.40
#